data_595cf3ed90ac27e5a14eeca2d80cb8f3
#
_entry.id   595cf3ed90ac27e5a14eeca2d80cb8f3
#
_cell.length_a   1.000
_cell.length_b   1.000
_cell.length_c   1.000
_cell.angle_alpha   90.00
_cell.angle_beta   90.00
_cell.angle_gamma   90.00
#
_symmetry.space_group_name_H-M   'P 1'
#
loop_
_entity.id
_entity.type
_entity.pdbx_description
1 polymer ?
#
loop_
_entity_poly.entity_id
_entity_poly.type
_entity_poly.pdbx_seq_one_letter_code
_entity_poly.pdbx_strand_id
1 'polypeptide(L)'
;MGYREYAEAVVAGSIVSCEYTKLACQRFLDDLSRDDLIFKEKKVRTLLSFASVLHHYTGSHSGEPFILEPWQEMVAASIFGFYYKDTGRRKYTSSYIELARKQGKTFLAALFCLFALIADGEDAAEVLLAANSKEQARIAFEMTQVLARQLDPRERELRVYRNEIKFSPNESKLKVLA
;
A
#
# COMPACT_ATOMS: atom_id res chain seq x y z
N MET A 1 -9.98 -9.89 -12.92
CA MET A 1 -9.63 -8.52 -13.41
C MET A 1 -8.51 -8.03 -12.51
N GLY A 2 -7.36 -7.76 -13.07
CA GLY A 2 -6.23 -7.15 -12.36
C GLY A 2 -6.18 -5.64 -12.55
N TYR A 3 -5.18 -5.00 -11.98
CA TYR A 3 -5.02 -3.53 -11.98
C TYR A 3 -4.99 -2.88 -13.37
N ARG A 4 -4.36 -3.54 -14.37
CA ARG A 4 -4.28 -3.01 -15.74
C ARG A 4 -5.63 -3.08 -16.44
N GLU A 5 -6.29 -4.23 -16.39
CA GLU A 5 -7.62 -4.42 -16.96
C GLU A 5 -8.65 -3.48 -16.33
N TYR A 6 -8.52 -3.22 -15.01
CA TYR A 6 -9.33 -2.24 -14.32
C TYR A 6 -9.13 -0.83 -14.90
N ALA A 7 -7.88 -0.40 -15.07
CA ALA A 7 -7.58 0.92 -15.62
C ALA A 7 -8.13 1.07 -17.05
N GLU A 8 -7.95 0.05 -17.89
CA GLU A 8 -8.49 0.02 -19.26
C GLU A 8 -10.03 0.10 -19.27
N ALA A 9 -10.70 -0.67 -18.41
CA ALA A 9 -12.16 -0.69 -18.31
C ALA A 9 -12.74 0.65 -17.83
N VAL A 10 -12.06 1.32 -16.88
CA VAL A 10 -12.44 2.67 -16.41
C VAL A 10 -12.29 3.69 -17.52
N VAL A 11 -11.17 3.69 -18.24
CA VAL A 11 -10.91 4.63 -19.34
C VAL A 11 -11.88 4.42 -20.50
N ALA A 12 -12.19 3.17 -20.83
CA ALA A 12 -13.17 2.81 -21.85
C ALA A 12 -14.63 3.10 -21.45
N GLY A 13 -14.88 3.46 -20.17
CA GLY A 13 -16.23 3.73 -19.65
C GLY A 13 -17.06 2.49 -19.34
N SER A 14 -16.44 1.29 -19.36
CA SER A 14 -17.11 0.03 -18.97
C SER A 14 -17.33 -0.05 -17.46
N ILE A 15 -16.50 0.64 -16.68
CA ILE A 15 -16.66 0.82 -15.24
C ILE A 15 -16.98 2.29 -14.99
N VAL A 16 -18.13 2.56 -14.37
CA VAL A 16 -18.55 3.90 -13.98
C VAL A 16 -17.65 4.44 -12.87
N SER A 17 -17.04 5.58 -13.08
CA SER A 17 -16.14 6.20 -12.12
C SER A 17 -16.21 7.72 -12.19
N CYS A 18 -15.72 8.42 -11.16
CA CYS A 18 -15.56 9.87 -11.21
C CYS A 18 -14.40 10.25 -12.15
N GLU A 19 -14.42 11.51 -12.57
CA GLU A 19 -13.42 12.06 -13.50
C GLU A 19 -11.98 11.89 -12.99
N TYR A 20 -11.73 12.14 -11.71
CA TYR A 20 -10.38 11.98 -11.12
C TYR A 20 -9.88 10.54 -11.14
N THR A 21 -10.76 9.56 -10.93
CA THR A 21 -10.40 8.13 -11.06
C THR A 21 -10.07 7.80 -12.52
N LYS A 22 -10.85 8.30 -13.48
CA LYS A 22 -10.60 8.12 -14.91
C LYS A 22 -9.25 8.72 -15.32
N LEU A 23 -8.96 9.94 -14.89
CA LEU A 23 -7.68 10.61 -15.15
C LEU A 23 -6.51 9.87 -14.51
N ALA A 24 -6.67 9.31 -13.31
CA ALA A 24 -5.64 8.50 -12.66
C ALA A 24 -5.37 7.19 -13.42
N CYS A 25 -6.42 6.52 -13.90
CA CYS A 25 -6.30 5.33 -14.74
C CYS A 25 -5.65 5.64 -16.08
N GLN A 26 -6.06 6.73 -16.74
CA GLN A 26 -5.42 7.17 -17.99
C GLN A 26 -3.94 7.45 -17.80
N ARG A 27 -3.56 8.20 -16.77
CA ARG A 27 -2.16 8.47 -16.44
C ARG A 27 -1.37 7.18 -16.17
N PHE A 28 -1.96 6.19 -15.50
CA PHE A 28 -1.34 4.89 -15.29
C PHE A 28 -1.01 4.20 -16.61
N LEU A 29 -1.97 4.18 -17.57
CA LEU A 29 -1.79 3.58 -18.88
C LEU A 29 -0.76 4.35 -19.73
N ASP A 30 -0.81 5.67 -19.70
CA ASP A 30 0.17 6.53 -20.41
C ASP A 30 1.58 6.28 -19.89
N ASP A 31 1.76 6.16 -18.59
CA ASP A 31 3.05 5.90 -17.94
C ASP A 31 3.67 4.56 -18.33
N LEU A 32 2.84 3.55 -18.63
CA LEU A 32 3.33 2.26 -19.14
C LEU A 32 4.00 2.38 -20.52
N SER A 33 3.67 3.42 -21.29
CA SER A 33 4.17 3.67 -22.63
C SER A 33 5.32 4.68 -22.68
N ARG A 34 5.71 5.25 -21.55
CA ARG A 34 6.78 6.27 -21.48
C ARG A 34 8.15 5.64 -21.52
N ASP A 35 9.01 6.18 -22.40
CA ASP A 35 10.39 5.68 -22.60
C ASP A 35 11.32 6.01 -21.42
N ASP A 36 11.06 7.06 -20.65
CA ASP A 36 11.87 7.46 -19.49
C ASP A 36 11.55 6.68 -18.22
N LEU A 37 10.46 5.88 -18.24
CA LEU A 37 10.02 5.08 -17.11
C LEU A 37 10.25 3.58 -17.30
N ILE A 38 10.39 2.89 -16.20
CA ILE A 38 10.33 1.44 -16.10
C ILE A 38 9.21 1.05 -15.12
N PHE A 39 8.35 0.13 -15.52
CA PHE A 39 7.36 -0.47 -14.63
C PHE A 39 7.91 -1.77 -14.05
N LYS A 40 8.17 -1.78 -12.74
CA LYS A 40 8.71 -2.93 -12.00
C LYS A 40 7.58 -3.88 -11.58
N GLU A 41 7.06 -4.64 -12.53
CA GLU A 41 5.94 -5.57 -12.30
C GLU A 41 6.21 -6.58 -11.17
N LYS A 42 7.46 -7.07 -11.04
CA LYS A 42 7.84 -7.96 -9.94
C LYS A 42 7.58 -7.32 -8.57
N LYS A 43 7.84 -6.02 -8.42
CA LYS A 43 7.61 -5.30 -7.17
C LYS A 43 6.12 -5.18 -6.84
N VAL A 44 5.30 -4.89 -7.86
CA VAL A 44 3.84 -4.89 -7.72
C VAL A 44 3.33 -6.27 -7.31
N ARG A 45 3.75 -7.33 -7.98
CA ARG A 45 3.39 -8.72 -7.61
C ARG A 45 3.82 -9.07 -6.19
N THR A 46 5.00 -8.63 -5.75
CA THR A 46 5.44 -8.81 -4.36
C THR A 46 4.49 -8.13 -3.39
N LEU A 47 4.04 -6.90 -3.68
CA LEU A 47 3.08 -6.20 -2.83
C LEU A 47 1.72 -6.91 -2.79
N LEU A 48 1.20 -7.36 -3.94
CA LEU A 48 -0.07 -8.09 -4.00
C LEU A 48 0.01 -9.42 -3.22
N SER A 49 1.11 -10.16 -3.38
CA SER A 49 1.36 -11.38 -2.60
C SER A 49 1.52 -11.09 -1.10
N PHE A 50 2.17 -9.97 -0.74
CA PHE A 50 2.28 -9.52 0.64
C PHE A 50 0.91 -9.20 1.25
N ALA A 51 0.01 -8.58 0.49
CA ALA A 51 -1.36 -8.33 0.93
C ALA A 51 -2.12 -9.62 1.20
N SER A 52 -1.99 -10.64 0.33
CA SER A 52 -2.73 -11.91 0.42
C SER A 52 -2.35 -12.78 1.62
N VAL A 53 -1.21 -12.57 2.27
CA VAL A 53 -0.85 -13.28 3.51
C VAL A 53 -1.41 -12.60 4.76
N LEU A 54 -1.94 -11.39 4.64
CA LEU A 54 -2.62 -10.70 5.72
C LEU A 54 -4.09 -11.12 5.76
N HIS A 55 -4.67 -11.14 6.96
CA HIS A 55 -6.05 -11.55 7.17
C HIS A 55 -6.87 -10.45 7.82
N HIS A 56 -8.12 -10.38 7.47
CA HIS A 56 -9.10 -9.56 8.18
C HIS A 56 -9.18 -10.05 9.64
N TYR A 57 -9.17 -9.13 10.60
CA TYR A 57 -9.26 -9.47 12.02
C TYR A 57 -10.55 -8.95 12.68
N THR A 58 -11.37 -8.22 11.92
CA THR A 58 -12.65 -7.67 12.38
C THR A 58 -13.71 -7.77 11.30
N GLY A 59 -14.98 -7.71 11.71
CA GLY A 59 -16.13 -7.72 10.80
C GLY A 59 -16.51 -9.10 10.28
N SER A 60 -17.38 -9.12 9.26
CA SER A 60 -17.92 -10.34 8.68
C SER A 60 -16.88 -11.21 7.95
N HIS A 61 -15.76 -10.62 7.54
CA HIS A 61 -14.66 -11.29 6.83
C HIS A 61 -13.49 -11.68 7.77
N SER A 62 -13.68 -11.63 9.09
CA SER A 62 -12.62 -11.97 10.04
C SER A 62 -12.07 -13.38 9.79
N GLY A 63 -10.75 -13.49 9.64
CA GLY A 63 -10.04 -14.73 9.32
C GLY A 63 -9.87 -15.01 7.82
N GLU A 64 -10.54 -14.27 6.95
CA GLU A 64 -10.34 -14.41 5.50
C GLU A 64 -9.08 -13.68 5.05
N PRO A 65 -8.34 -14.20 4.04
CA PRO A 65 -7.21 -13.50 3.44
C PRO A 65 -7.64 -12.15 2.87
N PHE A 66 -6.75 -11.16 2.99
CA PHE A 66 -7.02 -9.86 2.41
C PHE A 66 -6.62 -9.84 0.93
N ILE A 67 -7.64 -9.88 0.08
CA ILE A 67 -7.47 -9.78 -1.38
C ILE A 67 -7.79 -8.35 -1.80
N LEU A 68 -6.83 -7.69 -2.43
CA LEU A 68 -7.02 -6.34 -2.93
C LEU A 68 -8.07 -6.33 -4.06
N GLU A 69 -8.99 -5.40 -3.98
CA GLU A 69 -9.90 -5.09 -5.08
C GLU A 69 -9.11 -4.52 -6.28
N PRO A 70 -9.58 -4.69 -7.53
CA PRO A 70 -8.85 -4.23 -8.72
C PRO A 70 -8.44 -2.75 -8.69
N TRP A 71 -9.27 -1.90 -8.11
CA TRP A 71 -8.95 -0.48 -7.93
C TRP A 71 -7.85 -0.25 -6.88
N GLN A 72 -7.80 -1.06 -5.82
CA GLN A 72 -6.72 -1.02 -4.81
C GLN A 72 -5.40 -1.50 -5.40
N GLU A 73 -5.45 -2.56 -6.21
CA GLU A 73 -4.30 -3.03 -6.96
C GLU A 73 -3.76 -1.94 -7.90
N MET A 74 -4.65 -1.22 -8.62
CA MET A 74 -4.25 -0.12 -9.53
C MET A 74 -3.57 1.02 -8.75
N VAL A 75 -4.10 1.40 -7.59
CA VAL A 75 -3.47 2.40 -6.71
C VAL A 75 -2.09 1.93 -6.24
N ALA A 76 -1.99 0.68 -5.77
CA ALA A 76 -0.71 0.10 -5.33
C ALA A 76 0.31 0.01 -6.48
N ALA A 77 -0.13 -0.43 -7.67
CA ALA A 77 0.70 -0.52 -8.86
C ALA A 77 1.19 0.87 -9.31
N SER A 78 0.35 1.89 -9.23
CA SER A 78 0.75 3.28 -9.52
C SER A 78 1.84 3.75 -8.57
N ILE A 79 1.65 3.60 -7.26
CA ILE A 79 2.57 4.14 -6.25
C ILE A 79 3.91 3.40 -6.26
N PHE A 80 3.88 2.08 -6.34
CA PHE A 80 5.07 1.24 -6.13
C PHE A 80 5.69 0.68 -7.42
N GLY A 81 5.03 0.81 -8.57
CA GLY A 81 5.47 0.19 -9.82
C GLY A 81 6.39 1.03 -10.69
N PHE A 82 6.25 2.36 -10.74
CA PHE A 82 6.95 3.23 -11.68
C PHE A 82 8.23 3.84 -11.14
N TYR A 83 9.29 3.75 -11.94
CA TYR A 83 10.62 4.27 -11.62
C TYR A 83 11.21 4.97 -12.83
N TYR A 84 11.99 6.04 -12.61
CA TYR A 84 12.80 6.68 -13.65
C TYR A 84 13.97 5.77 -14.02
N LYS A 85 14.23 5.60 -15.33
CA LYS A 85 15.31 4.75 -15.82
C LYS A 85 16.70 5.30 -15.52
N ASP A 86 16.84 6.61 -15.57
CA ASP A 86 18.10 7.34 -15.35
C ASP A 86 18.56 7.32 -13.89
N THR A 87 17.62 7.58 -12.96
CA THR A 87 17.93 7.73 -11.54
C THR A 87 17.60 6.49 -10.71
N GLY A 88 16.80 5.57 -11.24
CA GLY A 88 16.26 4.44 -10.49
C GLY A 88 15.31 4.84 -9.36
N ARG A 89 14.95 6.12 -9.24
CA ARG A 89 14.05 6.63 -8.20
C ARG A 89 12.60 6.37 -8.56
N ARG A 90 11.77 6.21 -7.52
CA ARG A 90 10.32 6.09 -7.69
C ARG A 90 9.75 7.36 -8.32
N LYS A 91 8.86 7.19 -9.30
CA LYS A 91 8.19 8.32 -9.96
C LYS A 91 7.23 9.02 -9.01
N TYR A 92 6.38 8.25 -8.35
CA TYR A 92 5.37 8.80 -7.45
C TYR A 92 5.91 8.89 -6.03
N THR A 93 6.25 10.11 -5.60
CA THR A 93 6.74 10.42 -4.25
C THR A 93 5.62 10.89 -3.32
N SER A 94 4.46 11.23 -3.87
CA SER A 94 3.25 11.59 -3.14
C SER A 94 2.01 11.06 -3.84
N SER A 95 0.98 10.72 -3.06
CA SER A 95 -0.32 10.30 -3.57
C SER A 95 -1.43 10.88 -2.70
N TYR A 96 -2.55 11.23 -3.34
CA TYR A 96 -3.78 11.63 -2.66
C TYR A 96 -4.85 10.60 -2.96
N ILE A 97 -5.40 9.97 -1.91
CA ILE A 97 -6.40 8.91 -2.02
C ILE A 97 -7.62 9.32 -1.21
N GLU A 98 -8.69 9.66 -1.90
CA GLU A 98 -9.96 10.02 -1.30
C GLU A 98 -10.97 8.88 -1.47
N LEU A 99 -11.49 8.37 -0.37
CA LEU A 99 -12.42 7.25 -0.34
C LEU A 99 -13.54 7.51 0.65
N ALA A 100 -14.73 7.02 0.36
CA ALA A 100 -15.84 7.02 1.29
C ALA A 100 -15.51 6.20 2.57
N ARG A 101 -16.32 6.40 3.61
CA ARG A 101 -16.20 5.58 4.83
C ARG A 101 -16.44 4.10 4.51
N LYS A 102 -15.77 3.20 5.25
CA LYS A 102 -15.88 1.73 5.13
C LYS A 102 -15.37 1.13 3.81
N GLN A 103 -14.53 1.87 3.06
CA GLN A 103 -13.89 1.40 1.82
C GLN A 103 -12.43 0.92 2.04
N GLY A 104 -12.09 0.46 3.23
CA GLY A 104 -10.78 -0.16 3.50
C GLY A 104 -9.58 0.81 3.60
N LYS A 105 -9.78 2.14 3.70
CA LYS A 105 -8.68 3.13 3.76
C LYS A 105 -7.61 2.79 4.80
N THR A 106 -8.04 2.49 6.01
CA THR A 106 -7.14 2.23 7.15
C THR A 106 -6.30 0.98 6.90
N PHE A 107 -6.93 -0.05 6.32
CA PHE A 107 -6.21 -1.28 5.96
C PHE A 107 -5.18 -1.00 4.85
N LEU A 108 -5.58 -0.29 3.81
CA LEU A 108 -4.68 0.05 2.69
C LEU A 108 -3.47 0.88 3.18
N ALA A 109 -3.70 1.83 4.08
CA ALA A 109 -2.62 2.59 4.71
C ALA A 109 -1.70 1.70 5.55
N ALA A 110 -2.25 0.81 6.38
CA ALA A 110 -1.48 -0.13 7.18
C ALA A 110 -0.67 -1.12 6.30
N LEU A 111 -1.26 -1.62 5.22
CA LEU A 111 -0.59 -2.45 4.22
C LEU A 111 0.61 -1.73 3.60
N PHE A 112 0.42 -0.49 3.14
CA PHE A 112 1.50 0.30 2.53
C PHE A 112 2.61 0.62 3.53
N CYS A 113 2.26 0.93 4.77
CA CYS A 113 3.24 1.13 5.84
C CYS A 113 4.07 -0.13 6.12
N LEU A 114 3.43 -1.29 6.24
CA LEU A 114 4.14 -2.56 6.47
C LEU A 114 4.97 -2.98 5.26
N PHE A 115 4.44 -2.81 4.05
CA PHE A 115 5.19 -3.10 2.83
C PHE A 115 6.45 -2.22 2.74
N ALA A 116 6.31 -0.91 2.99
CA ALA A 116 7.44 0.01 3.00
C ALA A 116 8.49 -0.34 4.08
N LEU A 117 8.03 -0.83 5.23
CA LEU A 117 8.90 -1.23 6.34
C LEU A 117 9.70 -2.49 6.04
N ILE A 118 9.07 -3.49 5.38
CA ILE A 118 9.57 -4.87 5.30
C ILE A 118 10.11 -5.24 3.92
N ALA A 119 9.40 -4.84 2.85
CA ALA A 119 9.55 -5.43 1.53
C ALA A 119 9.83 -4.43 0.40
N ASP A 120 9.82 -3.13 0.68
CA ASP A 120 10.11 -2.11 -0.34
C ASP A 120 11.60 -2.03 -0.71
N GLY A 121 12.48 -2.61 0.11
CA GLY A 121 13.92 -2.74 -0.19
C GLY A 121 14.70 -1.47 0.11
N GLU A 122 14.26 -0.67 1.04
CA GLU A 122 14.99 0.45 1.62
C GLU A 122 15.52 0.06 3.00
N ASP A 123 16.84 0.13 3.18
CA ASP A 123 17.47 -0.15 4.47
C ASP A 123 17.31 1.05 5.40
N ALA A 124 17.12 0.79 6.69
CA ALA A 124 16.88 1.78 7.73
C ALA A 124 15.72 2.74 7.40
N ALA A 125 14.68 2.25 6.72
CA ALA A 125 13.52 3.05 6.35
C ALA A 125 12.82 3.61 7.60
N GLU A 126 12.46 4.90 7.56
CA GLU A 126 11.63 5.53 8.58
C GLU A 126 10.23 5.78 8.03
N VAL A 127 9.29 4.91 8.43
CA VAL A 127 7.88 5.02 8.05
C VAL A 127 7.14 5.79 9.13
N LEU A 128 6.41 6.85 8.75
CA LEU A 128 5.69 7.70 9.68
C LEU A 128 4.18 7.65 9.40
N LEU A 129 3.40 7.44 10.44
CA LEU A 129 1.95 7.44 10.42
C LEU A 129 1.44 8.65 11.20
N ALA A 130 0.81 9.59 10.51
CA ALA A 130 0.30 10.83 11.10
C ALA A 130 -1.17 11.06 10.76
N ALA A 131 -1.90 11.73 11.62
CA ALA A 131 -3.26 12.17 11.39
C ALA A 131 -3.54 13.51 12.11
N ASN A 132 -4.72 14.09 11.90
CA ASN A 132 -5.12 15.36 12.53
C ASN A 132 -5.27 15.26 14.06
N SER A 133 -5.46 14.05 14.60
CA SER A 133 -5.45 13.81 16.04
C SER A 133 -4.68 12.52 16.35
N LYS A 134 -4.18 12.46 17.58
CA LYS A 134 -3.48 11.28 18.12
C LYS A 134 -4.35 10.03 18.08
N GLU A 135 -5.63 10.16 18.38
CA GLU A 135 -6.59 9.07 18.39
C GLU A 135 -6.79 8.50 16.97
N GLN A 136 -6.87 9.38 15.97
CA GLN A 136 -7.01 8.94 14.57
C GLN A 136 -5.75 8.25 14.05
N ALA A 137 -4.58 8.80 14.33
CA ALA A 137 -3.31 8.16 13.99
C ALA A 137 -3.18 6.78 14.65
N ARG A 138 -3.64 6.68 15.91
CA ARG A 138 -3.61 5.44 16.68
C ARG A 138 -4.47 4.33 16.09
N ILE A 139 -5.66 4.65 15.55
CA ILE A 139 -6.52 3.64 14.90
C ILE A 139 -5.78 2.93 13.76
N ALA A 140 -5.13 3.69 12.90
CA ALA A 140 -4.36 3.11 11.79
C ALA A 140 -3.11 2.37 12.29
N PHE A 141 -2.46 2.87 13.33
CA PHE A 141 -1.30 2.23 13.93
C PHE A 141 -1.66 0.92 14.64
N GLU A 142 -2.74 0.86 15.39
CA GLU A 142 -3.24 -0.36 16.04
C GLU A 142 -3.56 -1.44 15.00
N MET A 143 -4.18 -1.08 13.86
CA MET A 143 -4.35 -2.00 12.74
C MET A 143 -3.00 -2.52 12.24
N THR A 144 -2.04 -1.62 12.05
CA THR A 144 -0.70 -2.01 11.60
C THR A 144 -0.01 -2.96 12.59
N GLN A 145 -0.18 -2.75 13.90
CA GLN A 145 0.33 -3.65 14.93
C GLN A 145 -0.29 -5.05 14.85
N VAL A 146 -1.61 -5.14 14.65
CA VAL A 146 -2.30 -6.43 14.51
C VAL A 146 -1.76 -7.17 13.29
N LEU A 147 -1.66 -6.50 12.14
CA LEU A 147 -1.15 -7.10 10.91
C LEU A 147 0.34 -7.50 11.03
N ALA A 148 1.16 -6.70 11.72
CA ALA A 148 2.55 -7.04 11.98
C ALA A 148 2.68 -8.33 12.81
N ARG A 149 1.83 -8.53 13.82
CA ARG A 149 1.80 -9.76 14.62
C ARG A 149 1.26 -10.98 13.84
N GLN A 150 0.44 -10.77 12.82
CA GLN A 150 0.06 -11.87 11.92
C GLN A 150 1.25 -12.34 11.09
N LEU A 151 2.12 -11.43 10.63
CA LEU A 151 3.31 -11.76 9.85
C LEU A 151 4.40 -12.43 10.70
N ASP A 152 4.58 -11.95 11.91
CA ASP A 152 5.58 -12.48 12.85
C ASP A 152 4.98 -12.67 14.26
N PRO A 153 4.24 -13.77 14.50
CA PRO A 153 3.58 -14.02 15.79
C PRO A 153 4.54 -14.19 16.97
N ARG A 154 5.81 -14.45 16.68
CA ARG A 154 6.84 -14.64 17.71
C ARG A 154 7.73 -13.42 17.90
N GLU A 155 7.45 -12.32 17.20
CA GLU A 155 8.20 -11.07 17.22
C GLU A 155 9.73 -11.26 17.08
N ARG A 156 10.15 -12.15 16.18
CA ARG A 156 11.57 -12.47 15.94
C ARG A 156 12.26 -11.36 15.16
N GLU A 157 11.59 -10.85 14.13
CA GLU A 157 12.08 -9.82 13.22
C GLU A 157 11.29 -8.51 13.35
N LEU A 158 9.94 -8.60 13.56
CA LEU A 158 9.04 -7.47 13.77
C LEU A 158 8.74 -7.29 15.24
N ARG A 159 9.40 -6.34 15.90
CA ARG A 159 9.15 -6.01 17.31
C ARG A 159 8.10 -4.92 17.40
N VAL A 160 6.96 -5.24 18.02
CA VAL A 160 5.80 -4.34 18.13
C VAL A 160 5.76 -3.69 19.51
N TYR A 161 6.06 -2.38 19.56
CA TYR A 161 6.00 -1.56 20.77
C TYR A 161 4.72 -0.71 20.78
N ARG A 162 4.50 0.04 21.85
CA ARG A 162 3.31 0.88 22.05
C ARG A 162 3.14 1.96 20.97
N ASN A 163 4.23 2.57 20.50
CA ASN A 163 4.21 3.70 19.55
C ASN A 163 5.11 3.50 18.34
N GLU A 164 5.76 2.35 18.23
CA GLU A 164 6.64 2.02 17.10
C GLU A 164 6.62 0.52 16.78
N ILE A 165 6.94 0.20 15.55
CA ILE A 165 7.24 -1.16 15.09
C ILE A 165 8.65 -1.11 14.50
N LYS A 166 9.52 -2.06 14.88
CA LYS A 166 10.87 -2.19 14.34
C LYS A 166 10.99 -3.47 13.53
N PHE A 167 11.64 -3.36 12.39
CA PHE A 167 12.00 -4.51 11.57
C PHE A 167 13.52 -4.68 11.62
N SER A 168 13.98 -5.68 12.41
CA SER A 168 15.38 -5.87 12.73
C SER A 168 16.28 -6.22 11.55
N PRO A 169 15.83 -6.97 10.51
CA PRO A 169 16.71 -7.39 9.41
C PRO A 169 17.35 -6.24 8.62
N ASN A 170 16.68 -5.09 8.53
CA ASN A 170 17.18 -3.91 7.80
C ASN A 170 17.17 -2.61 8.62
N GLU A 171 17.05 -2.71 9.96
CA GLU A 171 17.02 -1.58 10.90
C GLU A 171 15.89 -0.56 10.64
N SER A 172 14.85 -0.97 9.92
CA SER A 172 13.71 -0.09 9.59
C SER A 172 12.76 0.07 10.78
N LYS A 173 12.08 1.21 10.84
CA LYS A 173 11.13 1.54 11.92
C LYS A 173 9.90 2.25 11.38
N LEU A 174 8.76 1.93 11.98
CA LEU A 174 7.48 2.61 11.75
C LEU A 174 7.05 3.26 13.06
N LYS A 175 6.70 4.54 13.02
CA LYS A 175 6.28 5.33 14.18
C LYS A 175 4.94 5.99 13.93
N VAL A 176 4.15 6.10 15.00
CA VAL A 176 2.97 6.96 15.03
C VAL A 176 3.35 8.34 15.55
N LEU A 177 3.01 9.36 14.77
CA LEU A 177 3.14 10.76 15.17
C LEU A 177 1.78 11.26 15.71
N ALA A 178 1.85 12.10 16.72
CA ALA A 178 0.69 12.66 17.40
C ALA A 178 0.79 14.17 17.48
#